data_c0e2a9522071ee2b9273911f8ccb5264
#
_entry.id   c0e2a9522071ee2b9273911f8ccb5264
#
_cell.length_a   1.000
_cell.length_b   1.000
_cell.length_c   1.000
_cell.angle_alpha   90.00
_cell.angle_beta   90.00
_cell.angle_gamma   90.00
#
_symmetry.space_group_name_H-M   'P 1'
#
loop_
_entity.id
_entity.type
_entity.pdbx_description
1 polymer ?
#
loop_
_entity_poly.entity_id
_entity_poly.type
_entity_poly.pdbx_seq_one_letter_code
_entity_poly.pdbx_strand_id
1 'polypeptide(L)'
;RASAYTPDDLTFKSVDTEVATVDAKTGVVTAKKTGITYIVVTDKNGAEGFFKLNVEPQGTNYIAYPQVQPGFDHTVALKADGTVWAWGYNAHGELGIGTAGGDHDHPEQVLRKENQSDPDSNNVPLTNIVKIAVGAYHNLALTADGQVYAWGWGIYGSLGDGDTSDHSSTVAMRVVGTGYSNNNTNTYLGDGNGSDFIVDIGAGGYSNYASYSMALDIKGTLYTWGRNYKSAIDPKNTSDSYVTGVPVNITKNNSMLNGAVRINSDAI
;
A
#
# COMPACT_ATOMS: atom_id res chain seq x y z
N ARG A 1 -6.52 -33.62 -5.78
CA ARG A 1 -6.44 -33.10 -7.15
C ARG A 1 -7.38 -31.91 -7.23
N ALA A 2 -6.87 -30.71 -7.36
CA ALA A 2 -7.68 -29.55 -7.71
C ALA A 2 -8.13 -29.74 -9.16
N SER A 3 -9.43 -29.83 -9.41
CA SER A 3 -9.97 -29.76 -10.76
C SER A 3 -9.80 -28.33 -11.25
N ALA A 4 -9.07 -28.12 -12.34
CA ALA A 4 -8.98 -26.82 -12.97
C ALA A 4 -10.39 -26.43 -13.47
N TYR A 5 -10.88 -25.27 -13.06
CA TYR A 5 -12.07 -24.66 -13.63
C TYR A 5 -11.72 -24.10 -15.01
N THR A 6 -12.60 -24.33 -15.99
CA THR A 6 -12.53 -23.66 -17.29
C THR A 6 -13.53 -22.51 -17.32
N PRO A 7 -13.40 -21.53 -18.20
CA PRO A 7 -14.39 -20.45 -18.34
C PRO A 7 -15.83 -20.96 -18.57
N ASP A 8 -15.98 -22.10 -19.23
CA ASP A 8 -17.30 -22.73 -19.50
C ASP A 8 -17.95 -23.34 -18.26
N ASP A 9 -17.21 -23.48 -17.15
CA ASP A 9 -17.71 -23.96 -15.87
C ASP A 9 -18.34 -22.85 -15.00
N LEU A 10 -18.29 -21.60 -15.46
CA LEU A 10 -18.75 -20.44 -14.71
C LEU A 10 -19.93 -19.76 -15.42
N THR A 11 -20.85 -19.22 -14.62
CA THR A 11 -21.91 -18.34 -15.09
C THR A 11 -21.90 -17.04 -14.28
N PHE A 12 -22.29 -15.95 -14.93
CA PHE A 12 -22.22 -14.60 -14.38
C PHE A 12 -23.59 -13.93 -14.38
N LYS A 13 -23.92 -13.19 -13.31
CA LYS A 13 -25.16 -12.44 -13.20
C LYS A 13 -24.93 -11.11 -12.47
N SER A 14 -25.47 -10.01 -12.99
CA SER A 14 -25.51 -8.73 -12.27
C SER A 14 -26.70 -8.69 -11.33
N VAL A 15 -26.50 -8.20 -10.12
CA VAL A 15 -27.57 -7.99 -9.13
C VAL A 15 -28.43 -6.78 -9.49
N ASP A 16 -27.81 -5.71 -10.00
CA ASP A 16 -28.51 -4.52 -10.48
C ASP A 16 -28.13 -4.24 -11.95
N THR A 17 -29.05 -4.60 -12.84
CA THR A 17 -28.87 -4.46 -14.30
C THR A 17 -29.09 -3.04 -14.78
N GLU A 18 -29.57 -2.11 -13.95
CA GLU A 18 -29.63 -0.68 -14.26
C GLU A 18 -28.26 -0.02 -14.10
N VAL A 19 -27.44 -0.51 -13.17
CA VAL A 19 -26.07 -0.04 -12.95
C VAL A 19 -25.11 -0.66 -13.98
N ALA A 20 -25.14 -1.97 -14.12
CA ALA A 20 -24.32 -2.68 -15.12
C ALA A 20 -24.96 -4.02 -15.50
N THR A 21 -24.71 -4.47 -16.73
CA THR A 21 -25.00 -5.83 -17.16
C THR A 21 -23.72 -6.64 -17.28
N VAL A 22 -23.85 -7.96 -17.20
CA VAL A 22 -22.74 -8.90 -17.43
C VAL A 22 -23.22 -9.98 -18.42
N ASP A 23 -22.37 -10.32 -19.36
CA ASP A 23 -22.61 -11.49 -20.21
C ASP A 23 -22.47 -12.76 -19.38
N ALA A 24 -23.52 -13.60 -19.41
CA ALA A 24 -23.63 -14.75 -18.51
C ALA A 24 -22.57 -15.84 -18.76
N LYS A 25 -21.95 -15.87 -19.94
CA LYS A 25 -20.96 -16.88 -20.32
C LYS A 25 -19.53 -16.32 -20.33
N THR A 26 -19.36 -15.11 -20.87
CA THR A 26 -18.01 -14.54 -21.03
C THR A 26 -17.59 -13.71 -19.83
N GLY A 27 -18.53 -13.32 -18.93
CA GLY A 27 -18.25 -12.43 -17.82
C GLY A 27 -17.96 -10.97 -18.22
N VAL A 28 -18.15 -10.62 -19.49
CA VAL A 28 -17.94 -9.24 -19.97
C VAL A 28 -18.98 -8.31 -19.37
N VAL A 29 -18.49 -7.30 -18.65
CA VAL A 29 -19.33 -6.30 -17.97
C VAL A 29 -19.54 -5.10 -18.88
N THR A 30 -20.80 -4.62 -18.94
CA THR A 30 -21.16 -3.37 -19.61
C THR A 30 -21.77 -2.42 -18.59
N ALA A 31 -21.08 -1.31 -18.31
CA ALA A 31 -21.57 -0.24 -17.45
C ALA A 31 -22.70 0.53 -18.12
N LYS A 32 -23.75 0.89 -17.36
CA LYS A 32 -24.92 1.63 -17.84
C LYS A 32 -25.14 2.94 -17.09
N LYS A 33 -25.02 2.91 -15.77
CA LYS A 33 -25.31 4.05 -14.91
C LYS A 33 -24.34 4.06 -13.73
N THR A 34 -23.93 5.23 -13.31
CA THR A 34 -23.15 5.41 -12.07
C THR A 34 -23.86 4.78 -10.88
N GLY A 35 -23.13 3.99 -10.11
CA GLY A 35 -23.66 3.30 -8.94
C GLY A 35 -22.86 2.06 -8.59
N ILE A 36 -23.34 1.34 -7.59
CA ILE A 36 -22.71 0.11 -7.08
C ILE A 36 -23.65 -1.07 -7.40
N THR A 37 -23.08 -2.12 -7.97
CA THR A 37 -23.76 -3.41 -8.11
C THR A 37 -22.80 -4.54 -7.69
N TYR A 38 -23.31 -5.76 -7.65
CA TYR A 38 -22.51 -6.97 -7.43
C TYR A 38 -22.66 -7.88 -8.64
N ILE A 39 -21.57 -8.52 -9.02
CA ILE A 39 -21.58 -9.61 -9.99
C ILE A 39 -21.49 -10.91 -9.21
N VAL A 40 -22.47 -11.76 -9.41
CA VAL A 40 -22.50 -13.13 -8.88
C VAL A 40 -21.83 -14.03 -9.91
N VAL A 41 -20.90 -14.85 -9.44
CA VAL A 41 -20.24 -15.89 -10.25
C VAL A 41 -20.66 -17.23 -9.66
N THR A 42 -21.30 -18.07 -10.46
CA THR A 42 -21.74 -19.39 -10.02
C THR A 42 -20.96 -20.46 -10.78
N ASP A 43 -20.40 -21.43 -10.06
CA ASP A 43 -19.71 -22.56 -10.67
C ASP A 43 -20.70 -23.66 -11.08
N LYS A 44 -20.20 -24.66 -11.81
CA LYS A 44 -20.99 -25.82 -12.27
C LYS A 44 -21.61 -26.67 -11.13
N ASN A 45 -21.13 -26.51 -9.90
CA ASN A 45 -21.62 -27.22 -8.73
C ASN A 45 -22.61 -26.35 -7.92
N GLY A 46 -22.88 -25.12 -8.37
CA GLY A 46 -23.78 -24.18 -7.69
C GLY A 46 -23.14 -23.38 -6.57
N ALA A 47 -21.81 -23.43 -6.42
CA ALA A 47 -21.12 -22.56 -5.47
C ALA A 47 -21.05 -21.13 -6.03
N GLU A 48 -21.35 -20.14 -5.19
CA GLU A 48 -21.43 -18.73 -5.60
C GLU A 48 -20.32 -17.92 -4.97
N GLY A 49 -19.73 -17.03 -5.78
CA GLY A 49 -18.83 -15.95 -5.36
C GLY A 49 -19.40 -14.61 -5.78
N PHE A 50 -19.03 -13.55 -5.06
CA PHE A 50 -19.51 -12.19 -5.32
C PHE A 50 -18.33 -11.25 -5.45
N PHE A 51 -18.37 -10.34 -6.43
CA PHE A 51 -17.50 -9.18 -6.42
C PHE A 51 -18.28 -7.89 -6.57
N LYS A 52 -17.88 -6.87 -5.84
CA LYS A 52 -18.46 -5.55 -5.90
C LYS A 52 -17.97 -4.83 -7.15
N LEU A 53 -18.91 -4.33 -7.95
CA LEU A 53 -18.64 -3.47 -9.09
C LEU A 53 -19.08 -2.05 -8.77
N ASN A 54 -18.18 -1.09 -8.91
CA ASN A 54 -18.49 0.33 -8.84
C ASN A 54 -18.43 0.93 -10.26
N VAL A 55 -19.52 1.52 -10.71
CA VAL A 55 -19.60 2.25 -11.98
C VAL A 55 -19.57 3.73 -11.71
N GLU A 56 -18.51 4.37 -12.19
CA GLU A 56 -18.25 5.79 -11.99
C GLU A 56 -18.68 6.65 -13.18
N PRO A 57 -18.86 7.97 -13.00
CA PRO A 57 -19.20 8.88 -14.09
C PRO A 57 -18.15 8.85 -15.21
N GLN A 58 -18.60 8.83 -16.44
CA GLN A 58 -17.70 8.90 -17.59
C GLN A 58 -16.94 10.24 -17.60
N GLY A 59 -15.62 10.19 -17.75
CA GLY A 59 -14.75 11.36 -17.82
C GLY A 59 -13.97 11.66 -16.54
N THR A 60 -14.15 10.90 -15.47
CA THR A 60 -13.25 10.92 -14.31
C THR A 60 -12.16 9.87 -14.49
N ASN A 61 -10.92 10.31 -14.53
CA ASN A 61 -9.77 9.40 -14.47
C ASN A 61 -9.63 8.88 -13.03
N TYR A 62 -10.43 7.87 -12.68
CA TYR A 62 -10.24 7.18 -11.40
C TYR A 62 -9.03 6.27 -11.51
N ILE A 63 -7.97 6.63 -10.82
CA ILE A 63 -6.77 5.81 -10.64
C ILE A 63 -6.92 4.96 -9.39
N ALA A 64 -7.60 5.50 -8.36
CA ALA A 64 -7.70 4.90 -7.04
C ALA A 64 -9.12 4.92 -6.48
N TYR A 65 -9.38 4.02 -5.56
CA TYR A 65 -10.50 4.13 -4.62
C TYR A 65 -10.13 5.21 -3.59
N PRO A 66 -10.95 6.28 -3.40
CA PRO A 66 -10.67 7.30 -2.40
C PRO A 66 -10.54 6.69 -1.01
N GLN A 67 -9.54 7.12 -0.24
CA GLN A 67 -9.27 6.64 1.11
C GLN A 67 -8.96 7.83 2.02
N VAL A 68 -9.28 7.70 3.30
CA VAL A 68 -8.80 8.58 4.35
C VAL A 68 -8.35 7.71 5.52
N GLN A 69 -7.16 7.98 6.06
CA GLN A 69 -6.61 7.24 7.19
C GLN A 69 -6.00 8.21 8.20
N PRO A 70 -6.31 8.04 9.50
CA PRO A 70 -5.68 8.81 10.57
C PRO A 70 -4.33 8.20 10.96
N GLY A 71 -3.36 9.05 11.26
CA GLY A 71 -2.20 8.75 12.07
C GLY A 71 -2.46 9.10 13.54
N PHE A 72 -1.39 9.33 14.33
CA PHE A 72 -1.54 9.72 15.72
C PHE A 72 -2.14 11.14 15.85
N ASP A 73 -1.54 12.14 15.18
CA ASP A 73 -1.99 13.54 15.17
C ASP A 73 -2.03 14.13 13.76
N HIS A 74 -2.05 13.30 12.71
CA HIS A 74 -2.17 13.72 11.31
C HIS A 74 -3.15 12.85 10.56
N THR A 75 -3.57 13.33 9.40
CA THR A 75 -4.48 12.59 8.51
C THR A 75 -3.94 12.60 7.10
N VAL A 76 -4.06 11.47 6.41
CA VAL A 76 -3.71 11.32 5.00
C VAL A 76 -4.94 10.90 4.20
N ALA A 77 -5.16 11.55 3.07
CA ALA A 77 -6.25 11.27 2.14
C ALA A 77 -5.71 10.96 0.74
N LEU A 78 -6.20 9.88 0.14
CA LEU A 78 -6.01 9.53 -1.26
C LEU A 78 -7.25 9.91 -2.04
N LYS A 79 -7.09 10.74 -3.08
CA LYS A 79 -8.16 11.09 -3.99
C LYS A 79 -8.30 10.08 -5.12
N ALA A 80 -9.46 10.07 -5.76
CA ALA A 80 -9.74 9.20 -6.90
C ALA A 80 -8.78 9.39 -8.10
N ASP A 81 -8.22 10.58 -8.26
CA ASP A 81 -7.24 10.92 -9.29
C ASP A 81 -5.81 10.42 -8.97
N GLY A 82 -5.64 9.68 -7.87
CA GLY A 82 -4.34 9.12 -7.46
C GLY A 82 -3.42 10.13 -6.78
N THR A 83 -3.91 11.33 -6.43
CA THR A 83 -3.16 12.31 -5.65
C THR A 83 -3.35 12.10 -4.15
N VAL A 84 -2.32 12.39 -3.35
CA VAL A 84 -2.32 12.22 -1.90
C VAL A 84 -2.24 13.57 -1.22
N TRP A 85 -3.02 13.76 -0.16
CA TRP A 85 -3.14 15.00 0.60
C TRP A 85 -3.04 14.69 2.09
N ALA A 86 -2.42 15.59 2.87
CA ALA A 86 -2.23 15.41 4.30
C ALA A 86 -2.43 16.70 5.06
N TRP A 87 -2.83 16.62 6.35
CA TRP A 87 -3.00 17.74 7.26
C TRP A 87 -2.85 17.29 8.72
N GLY A 88 -2.70 18.25 9.62
CA GLY A 88 -2.49 18.05 11.05
C GLY A 88 -1.03 18.27 11.46
N TYR A 89 -0.53 17.45 12.37
CA TYR A 89 0.82 17.53 12.93
C TYR A 89 1.91 17.18 11.91
N ASN A 90 3.03 17.94 11.93
CA ASN A 90 4.11 17.81 10.94
C ASN A 90 5.54 17.93 11.55
N ALA A 91 5.73 17.65 12.82
CA ALA A 91 7.04 17.87 13.45
C ALA A 91 8.16 17.02 12.82
N HIS A 92 7.82 15.84 12.30
CA HIS A 92 8.75 14.91 11.67
C HIS A 92 8.51 14.72 10.16
N GLY A 93 7.79 15.66 9.51
CA GLY A 93 7.50 15.57 8.08
C GLY A 93 6.35 14.61 7.75
N GLU A 94 5.45 14.34 8.70
CA GLU A 94 4.31 13.43 8.54
C GLU A 94 3.41 13.81 7.36
N LEU A 95 3.38 15.09 7.01
CA LEU A 95 2.57 15.59 5.89
C LEU A 95 3.22 15.40 4.51
N GLY A 96 4.54 15.19 4.46
CA GLY A 96 5.23 14.95 3.18
C GLY A 96 5.23 16.15 2.22
N ILE A 97 5.14 17.37 2.72
CA ILE A 97 4.97 18.62 1.94
C ILE A 97 6.28 19.36 1.63
N GLY A 98 7.42 18.74 1.93
CA GLY A 98 8.76 19.31 1.70
C GLY A 98 9.35 20.01 2.90
N THR A 99 8.60 20.18 3.98
CA THR A 99 9.01 20.81 5.24
C THR A 99 8.60 19.97 6.44
N ALA A 100 9.24 20.21 7.58
CA ALA A 100 8.82 19.69 8.87
C ALA A 100 8.57 20.87 9.84
N GLY A 101 7.75 20.62 10.86
CA GLY A 101 7.36 21.59 11.88
C GLY A 101 6.02 22.25 11.61
N GLY A 102 5.41 22.73 12.68
CA GLY A 102 4.06 23.36 12.64
C GLY A 102 2.93 22.35 12.57
N ASP A 103 1.73 22.89 12.77
CA ASP A 103 0.47 22.21 12.54
C ASP A 103 -0.21 22.85 11.33
N HIS A 104 -0.79 22.03 10.45
CA HIS A 104 -1.44 22.45 9.23
C HIS A 104 -2.94 22.16 9.32
N ASP A 105 -3.76 23.19 9.33
CA ASP A 105 -5.23 23.13 9.52
C ASP A 105 -6.02 22.90 8.23
N HIS A 106 -5.31 22.75 7.11
CA HIS A 106 -5.92 22.48 5.79
C HIS A 106 -5.11 21.42 5.04
N PRO A 107 -5.74 20.65 4.14
CA PRO A 107 -5.07 19.63 3.33
C PRO A 107 -4.03 20.26 2.39
N GLU A 108 -2.81 19.73 2.43
CA GLU A 108 -1.74 20.04 1.50
C GLU A 108 -1.33 18.79 0.71
N GLN A 109 -0.85 19.00 -0.52
CA GLN A 109 -0.50 17.88 -1.40
C GLN A 109 0.84 17.27 -1.02
N VAL A 110 0.87 15.95 -0.86
CA VAL A 110 2.09 15.19 -0.61
C VAL A 110 3.01 15.25 -1.82
N LEU A 111 4.29 15.49 -1.58
CA LEU A 111 5.34 15.64 -2.59
C LEU A 111 6.29 14.43 -2.57
N ARG A 112 7.00 14.22 -3.66
CA ARG A 112 8.15 13.33 -3.78
C ARG A 112 9.29 14.02 -4.51
N LYS A 113 10.49 13.49 -4.44
CA LYS A 113 11.58 13.93 -5.32
C LYS A 113 11.27 13.56 -6.78
N GLU A 114 11.51 14.46 -7.70
CA GLU A 114 11.41 14.19 -9.15
C GLU A 114 12.38 13.10 -9.55
N ASN A 115 13.63 13.18 -9.09
CA ASN A 115 14.63 12.12 -9.18
C ASN A 115 14.94 11.57 -7.79
N GLN A 116 14.54 10.34 -7.51
CA GLN A 116 14.73 9.70 -6.20
C GLN A 116 16.21 9.43 -5.84
N SER A 117 17.09 9.39 -6.83
CA SER A 117 18.53 9.22 -6.64
C SER A 117 19.27 10.53 -6.45
N ASP A 118 18.60 11.68 -6.57
CA ASP A 118 19.17 13.01 -6.43
C ASP A 118 18.43 13.80 -5.34
N PRO A 119 19.04 13.96 -4.14
CA PRO A 119 18.42 14.66 -3.04
C PRO A 119 18.18 16.16 -3.34
N ASP A 120 18.89 16.72 -4.29
CA ASP A 120 18.77 18.12 -4.70
C ASP A 120 17.74 18.34 -5.81
N SER A 121 17.14 17.26 -6.35
CA SER A 121 16.10 17.37 -7.38
C SER A 121 14.85 18.07 -6.83
N ASN A 122 14.05 18.64 -7.73
CA ASN A 122 12.81 19.34 -7.38
C ASN A 122 11.83 18.42 -6.63
N ASN A 123 11.02 18.99 -5.76
CA ASN A 123 9.85 18.35 -5.23
C ASN A 123 8.70 18.47 -6.22
N VAL A 124 8.07 17.34 -6.53
CA VAL A 124 6.89 17.26 -7.42
C VAL A 124 5.75 16.53 -6.71
N PRO A 125 4.50 16.75 -7.10
CA PRO A 125 3.38 16.03 -6.50
C PRO A 125 3.54 14.51 -6.55
N LEU A 126 3.19 13.83 -5.45
CA LEU A 126 3.06 12.38 -5.42
C LEU A 126 1.74 12.00 -6.12
N THR A 127 1.83 11.23 -7.19
CA THR A 127 0.70 10.85 -8.05
C THR A 127 0.73 9.38 -8.40
N ASN A 128 -0.29 8.89 -9.11
CA ASN A 128 -0.44 7.49 -9.52
C ASN A 128 -0.60 6.54 -8.32
N ILE A 129 -1.09 7.03 -7.19
CA ILE A 129 -1.29 6.23 -5.97
C ILE A 129 -2.63 5.52 -6.00
N VAL A 130 -2.62 4.23 -5.64
CA VAL A 130 -3.83 3.37 -5.57
C VAL A 130 -4.18 2.96 -4.15
N LYS A 131 -3.22 3.06 -3.22
CA LYS A 131 -3.43 2.74 -1.80
C LYS A 131 -2.52 3.56 -0.92
N ILE A 132 -3.02 3.91 0.28
CA ILE A 132 -2.23 4.48 1.38
C ILE A 132 -2.30 3.57 2.60
N ALA A 133 -1.28 3.62 3.45
CA ALA A 133 -1.27 3.04 4.78
C ALA A 133 -0.57 4.00 5.74
N VAL A 134 -1.21 4.26 6.89
CA VAL A 134 -0.78 5.29 7.83
C VAL A 134 -0.46 4.64 9.18
N GLY A 135 0.77 4.79 9.62
CA GLY A 135 1.22 4.43 10.97
C GLY A 135 1.04 5.61 11.93
N ALA A 136 1.59 5.50 13.15
CA ALA A 136 1.49 6.57 14.14
C ALA A 136 2.10 7.89 13.62
N TYR A 137 3.32 7.84 13.06
CA TYR A 137 4.09 9.01 12.63
C TYR A 137 4.74 8.86 11.25
N HIS A 138 4.42 7.79 10.52
CA HIS A 138 4.94 7.56 9.18
C HIS A 138 3.83 7.06 8.26
N ASN A 139 4.05 7.16 6.97
CA ASN A 139 3.06 6.85 5.97
C ASN A 139 3.68 6.04 4.84
N LEU A 140 2.85 5.22 4.20
CA LEU A 140 3.18 4.51 2.98
C LEU A 140 2.16 4.85 1.88
N ALA A 141 2.64 4.81 0.64
CA ALA A 141 1.79 4.88 -0.54
C ALA A 141 2.22 3.84 -1.57
N LEU A 142 1.25 3.18 -2.18
CA LEU A 142 1.43 2.20 -3.24
C LEU A 142 0.97 2.79 -4.56
N THR A 143 1.82 2.75 -5.56
CA THR A 143 1.49 3.20 -6.92
C THR A 143 0.78 2.10 -7.73
N ALA A 144 0.10 2.47 -8.81
CA ALA A 144 -0.57 1.53 -9.71
C ALA A 144 0.40 0.54 -10.39
N ASP A 145 1.69 0.90 -10.50
CA ASP A 145 2.75 0.06 -11.05
C ASP A 145 3.56 -0.70 -9.98
N GLY A 146 3.03 -0.79 -8.76
CA GLY A 146 3.55 -1.67 -7.71
C GLY A 146 4.74 -1.13 -6.94
N GLN A 147 5.02 0.17 -7.05
CA GLN A 147 6.11 0.83 -6.30
C GLN A 147 5.61 1.31 -4.93
N VAL A 148 6.49 1.28 -3.93
CA VAL A 148 6.16 1.72 -2.57
C VAL A 148 6.95 2.96 -2.20
N TYR A 149 6.27 3.96 -1.66
CA TYR A 149 6.82 5.19 -1.11
C TYR A 149 6.54 5.28 0.38
N ALA A 150 7.45 5.94 1.13
CA ALA A 150 7.32 6.20 2.56
C ALA A 150 7.76 7.63 2.90
N TRP A 151 7.18 8.22 3.96
CA TRP A 151 7.56 9.54 4.50
C TRP A 151 7.11 9.71 5.94
N GLY A 152 7.59 10.76 6.61
CA GLY A 152 7.34 11.04 8.01
C GLY A 152 8.52 10.65 8.89
N TRP A 153 8.27 10.20 10.11
CA TRP A 153 9.31 9.84 11.07
C TRP A 153 9.90 8.45 10.81
N GLY A 154 11.20 8.40 10.50
CA GLY A 154 11.95 7.19 10.15
C GLY A 154 12.51 6.42 11.33
N ILE A 155 12.00 6.65 12.55
CA ILE A 155 12.48 5.97 13.74
C ILE A 155 12.42 4.44 13.57
N TYR A 156 13.49 3.77 13.98
CA TYR A 156 13.66 2.31 13.89
C TYR A 156 13.60 1.74 12.47
N GLY A 157 13.85 2.55 11.45
CA GLY A 157 13.87 2.09 10.06
C GLY A 157 12.49 1.91 9.43
N SER A 158 11.43 2.50 10.01
CA SER A 158 10.05 2.34 9.53
C SER A 158 9.81 2.87 8.12
N LEU A 159 10.66 3.79 7.60
CA LEU A 159 10.57 4.28 6.23
C LEU A 159 11.09 3.28 5.19
N GLY A 160 11.93 2.32 5.61
CA GLY A 160 12.47 1.34 4.66
C GLY A 160 13.42 1.94 3.63
N ASP A 161 14.20 2.94 4.01
CA ASP A 161 15.18 3.65 3.17
C ASP A 161 16.63 3.17 3.40
N GLY A 162 16.79 2.15 4.25
CA GLY A 162 18.08 1.56 4.62
C GLY A 162 18.66 2.12 5.90
N ASP A 163 18.11 3.20 6.45
CA ASP A 163 18.55 3.81 7.71
C ASP A 163 17.66 3.37 8.88
N THR A 164 18.28 3.05 10.01
CA THR A 164 17.59 2.70 11.26
C THR A 164 17.78 3.75 12.36
N SER A 165 18.51 4.81 12.08
CA SER A 165 18.68 5.95 13.00
C SER A 165 17.38 6.74 13.14
N ASP A 166 17.35 7.64 14.12
CA ASP A 166 16.27 8.62 14.27
C ASP A 166 16.43 9.73 13.21
N HIS A 167 15.56 9.70 12.20
CA HIS A 167 15.56 10.68 11.12
C HIS A 167 14.14 10.91 10.60
N SER A 168 13.98 11.87 9.69
CA SER A 168 12.67 12.20 9.11
C SER A 168 12.79 12.40 7.60
N SER A 169 11.75 12.02 6.87
CA SER A 169 11.61 12.38 5.47
C SER A 169 10.42 13.32 5.28
N THR A 170 10.71 14.54 4.81
CA THR A 170 9.69 15.57 4.56
C THR A 170 9.00 15.44 3.21
N VAL A 171 9.38 14.46 2.40
CA VAL A 171 8.76 14.10 1.11
C VAL A 171 8.70 12.58 0.97
N ALA A 172 7.81 12.08 0.14
CA ALA A 172 7.72 10.66 -0.13
C ALA A 172 8.97 10.15 -0.88
N MET A 173 9.64 9.14 -0.31
CA MET A 173 10.82 8.48 -0.86
C MET A 173 10.53 7.02 -1.16
N ARG A 174 11.17 6.46 -2.21
CA ARG A 174 11.03 5.05 -2.56
C ARG A 174 11.59 4.15 -1.46
N VAL A 175 10.80 3.16 -1.05
CA VAL A 175 11.26 2.08 -0.16
C VAL A 175 12.31 1.24 -0.88
N VAL A 176 13.45 0.98 -0.24
CA VAL A 176 14.52 0.17 -0.83
C VAL A 176 14.14 -1.30 -0.97
N GLY A 177 14.75 -1.99 -1.90
CA GLY A 177 14.55 -3.42 -2.12
C GLY A 177 15.32 -4.30 -1.13
N THR A 178 14.96 -5.57 -1.05
CA THR A 178 15.62 -6.57 -0.18
C THR A 178 17.12 -6.78 -0.48
N GLY A 179 17.58 -6.36 -1.65
CA GLY A 179 18.99 -6.41 -2.05
C GLY A 179 19.77 -5.12 -1.77
N TYR A 180 19.16 -4.16 -1.07
CA TYR A 180 19.81 -2.90 -0.74
C TYR A 180 21.03 -3.12 0.18
N SER A 181 22.13 -2.49 -0.16
CA SER A 181 23.33 -2.41 0.67
C SER A 181 24.10 -1.13 0.29
N ASN A 182 25.05 -0.72 1.12
CA ASN A 182 25.89 0.45 0.85
C ASN A 182 26.64 0.40 -0.50
N ASN A 183 26.75 -0.79 -1.10
CA ASN A 183 27.36 -1.01 -2.43
C ASN A 183 26.32 -1.22 -3.54
N ASN A 184 25.02 -1.27 -3.21
CA ASN A 184 23.91 -1.45 -4.16
C ASN A 184 22.72 -0.62 -3.71
N THR A 185 22.70 0.65 -4.07
CA THR A 185 21.71 1.65 -3.68
C THR A 185 20.55 1.79 -4.68
N ASN A 186 20.58 1.05 -5.81
CA ASN A 186 19.61 1.20 -6.90
C ASN A 186 18.53 0.09 -6.92
N THR A 187 18.29 -0.57 -5.81
CA THR A 187 17.20 -1.54 -5.70
C THR A 187 16.07 -0.95 -4.87
N TYR A 188 14.88 -0.97 -5.44
CA TYR A 188 13.66 -0.51 -4.77
C TYR A 188 12.63 -1.61 -4.68
N LEU A 189 11.79 -1.56 -3.66
CA LEU A 189 10.68 -2.49 -3.48
C LEU A 189 9.66 -2.29 -4.62
N GLY A 190 9.30 -3.38 -5.31
CA GLY A 190 8.36 -3.34 -6.42
C GLY A 190 8.94 -3.00 -7.80
N ASP A 191 10.28 -2.96 -7.95
CA ASP A 191 10.93 -2.68 -9.23
C ASP A 191 11.34 -3.93 -10.05
N GLY A 192 11.01 -5.12 -9.55
CA GLY A 192 11.40 -6.39 -10.16
C GLY A 192 12.81 -6.88 -9.79
N ASN A 193 13.63 -6.03 -9.16
CA ASN A 193 14.98 -6.36 -8.69
C ASN A 193 14.95 -6.86 -7.24
N GLY A 194 14.57 -8.12 -7.03
CA GLY A 194 14.54 -8.77 -5.72
C GLY A 194 13.18 -8.74 -5.01
N SER A 195 12.20 -8.04 -5.57
CA SER A 195 10.79 -8.11 -5.18
C SER A 195 9.90 -8.08 -6.41
N ASP A 196 8.80 -8.83 -6.34
CA ASP A 196 7.77 -8.78 -7.38
C ASP A 196 6.88 -7.53 -7.21
N PHE A 197 5.94 -7.38 -8.13
CA PHE A 197 4.94 -6.31 -8.12
C PHE A 197 4.18 -6.28 -6.79
N ILE A 198 4.25 -5.17 -6.06
CA ILE A 198 3.55 -5.02 -4.77
C ILE A 198 2.07 -4.75 -5.03
N VAL A 199 1.21 -5.48 -4.32
CA VAL A 199 -0.25 -5.40 -4.44
C VAL A 199 -0.94 -4.89 -3.19
N ASP A 200 -0.23 -4.89 -2.05
CA ASP A 200 -0.79 -4.42 -0.78
C ASP A 200 0.28 -3.86 0.15
N ILE A 201 -0.09 -2.91 1.00
CA ILE A 201 0.78 -2.27 1.98
C ILE A 201 0.06 -2.11 3.31
N GLY A 202 0.81 -2.11 4.40
CA GLY A 202 0.32 -1.83 5.74
C GLY A 202 1.36 -1.07 6.56
N ALA A 203 0.89 -0.20 7.44
CA ALA A 203 1.71 0.52 8.40
C ALA A 203 1.08 0.35 9.79
N GLY A 204 1.93 0.21 10.80
CA GLY A 204 1.48 0.04 12.16
C GLY A 204 2.41 0.71 13.15
N GLY A 205 2.00 0.70 14.40
CA GLY A 205 2.77 1.27 15.50
C GLY A 205 1.92 2.23 16.33
N TYR A 206 2.29 2.32 17.61
CA TYR A 206 1.73 3.29 18.53
C TYR A 206 2.90 4.04 19.18
N SER A 207 2.84 5.36 19.20
CA SER A 207 3.91 6.19 19.77
C SER A 207 5.33 5.91 19.22
N ASN A 208 6.34 6.49 19.82
CA ASN A 208 7.75 6.34 19.49
C ASN A 208 8.37 4.98 19.89
N TYR A 209 7.58 4.00 20.35
CA TYR A 209 8.11 2.70 20.80
C TYR A 209 7.93 1.57 19.78
N ALA A 210 6.99 1.70 18.86
CA ALA A 210 6.72 0.67 17.87
C ALA A 210 6.31 1.34 16.57
N SER A 211 7.17 1.25 15.57
CA SER A 211 6.91 1.74 14.22
C SER A 211 7.40 0.68 13.25
N TYR A 212 6.50 0.19 12.40
CA TYR A 212 6.79 -0.86 11.44
C TYR A 212 5.92 -0.74 10.20
N SER A 213 6.37 -1.35 9.15
CA SER A 213 5.75 -1.32 7.84
C SER A 213 5.76 -2.70 7.20
N MET A 214 4.86 -2.93 6.27
CA MET A 214 4.78 -4.19 5.54
C MET A 214 4.27 -3.99 4.12
N ALA A 215 4.62 -4.92 3.25
CA ALA A 215 4.16 -4.99 1.86
C ALA A 215 3.94 -6.44 1.44
N LEU A 216 2.98 -6.66 0.56
CA LEU A 216 2.66 -7.96 -0.01
C LEU A 216 2.83 -7.89 -1.53
N ASP A 217 3.57 -8.82 -2.10
CA ASP A 217 3.68 -8.91 -3.55
C ASP A 217 2.59 -9.82 -4.17
N ILE A 218 2.49 -9.78 -5.49
CA ILE A 218 1.49 -10.54 -6.27
C ILE A 218 1.63 -12.06 -6.13
N LYS A 219 2.80 -12.56 -5.69
CA LYS A 219 3.04 -13.99 -5.42
C LYS A 219 2.72 -14.39 -3.99
N GLY A 220 2.27 -13.45 -3.15
CA GLY A 220 1.98 -13.69 -1.76
C GLY A 220 3.21 -13.65 -0.86
N THR A 221 4.31 -13.02 -1.30
CA THR A 221 5.48 -12.80 -0.47
C THR A 221 5.24 -11.60 0.43
N LEU A 222 5.37 -11.79 1.74
CA LEU A 222 5.25 -10.74 2.73
C LEU A 222 6.63 -10.18 3.09
N TYR A 223 6.76 -8.87 2.96
CA TYR A 223 7.91 -8.07 3.35
C TYR A 223 7.57 -7.23 4.56
N THR A 224 8.46 -7.14 5.53
CA THR A 224 8.29 -6.34 6.75
C THR A 224 9.57 -5.59 7.07
N TRP A 225 9.45 -4.42 7.69
CA TRP A 225 10.56 -3.61 8.16
C TRP A 225 10.14 -2.67 9.30
N GLY A 226 11.12 -2.06 9.97
CA GLY A 226 10.89 -1.27 11.17
C GLY A 226 11.30 -2.02 12.43
N ARG A 227 10.62 -1.75 13.56
CA ARG A 227 10.91 -2.34 14.85
C ARG A 227 10.09 -3.61 15.11
N ASN A 228 10.76 -4.66 15.52
CA ASN A 228 10.14 -5.95 15.86
C ASN A 228 9.57 -6.00 17.30
N TYR A 229 8.92 -4.93 17.73
CA TYR A 229 8.31 -4.93 19.06
C TYR A 229 7.22 -5.99 19.16
N LYS A 230 7.34 -6.87 20.17
CA LYS A 230 6.43 -8.04 20.37
C LYS A 230 6.34 -8.96 19.15
N SER A 231 7.45 -9.14 18.43
CA SER A 231 7.53 -9.98 17.22
C SER A 231 6.59 -9.55 16.09
N ALA A 232 6.28 -8.24 16.00
CA ALA A 232 5.30 -7.72 15.05
C ALA A 232 5.73 -7.86 13.58
N ILE A 233 7.04 -7.83 13.30
CA ILE A 233 7.57 -7.90 11.92
C ILE A 233 8.23 -9.25 11.59
N ASP A 234 8.74 -9.96 12.59
CA ASP A 234 9.30 -11.30 12.41
C ASP A 234 8.92 -12.19 13.60
N PRO A 235 7.93 -13.07 13.45
CA PRO A 235 7.45 -13.92 14.54
C PRO A 235 8.48 -14.96 15.02
N LYS A 236 9.57 -15.19 14.28
CA LYS A 236 10.68 -16.04 14.69
C LYS A 236 11.74 -15.31 15.48
N ASN A 237 11.80 -14.01 15.36
CA ASN A 237 12.71 -13.17 16.14
C ASN A 237 11.97 -12.59 17.35
N THR A 238 12.28 -13.09 18.53
CA THR A 238 11.64 -12.67 19.79
C THR A 238 12.27 -11.44 20.44
N SER A 239 13.26 -10.83 19.78
CA SER A 239 13.93 -9.63 20.32
C SER A 239 13.12 -8.37 20.02
N ASP A 240 12.63 -7.72 21.06
CA ASP A 240 11.95 -6.42 20.99
C ASP A 240 12.87 -5.27 20.53
N SER A 241 14.19 -5.49 20.53
CA SER A 241 15.19 -4.52 20.07
C SER A 241 15.64 -4.74 18.62
N TYR A 242 15.16 -5.80 17.95
CA TYR A 242 15.47 -6.00 16.54
C TYR A 242 14.81 -4.92 15.68
N VAL A 243 15.61 -4.29 14.83
CA VAL A 243 15.18 -3.25 13.89
C VAL A 243 15.78 -3.52 12.52
N THR A 244 15.07 -3.16 11.47
CA THR A 244 15.56 -3.20 10.10
C THR A 244 15.02 -2.04 9.29
N GLY A 245 15.91 -1.31 8.63
CA GLY A 245 15.60 -0.25 7.66
C GLY A 245 15.42 -0.78 6.24
N VAL A 246 15.58 -2.09 6.04
CA VAL A 246 15.44 -2.75 4.73
C VAL A 246 14.33 -3.78 4.82
N PRO A 247 13.40 -3.85 3.85
CA PRO A 247 12.37 -4.87 3.80
C PRO A 247 12.94 -6.29 3.87
N VAL A 248 12.42 -7.11 4.78
CA VAL A 248 12.80 -8.50 4.97
C VAL A 248 11.68 -9.41 4.49
N ASN A 249 12.01 -10.37 3.63
CA ASN A 249 11.06 -11.39 3.20
C ASN A 249 10.86 -12.42 4.32
N ILE A 250 9.74 -12.36 5.02
CA ILE A 250 9.42 -13.27 6.12
C ILE A 250 8.67 -14.53 5.66
N THR A 251 8.13 -14.56 4.46
CA THR A 251 7.44 -15.73 3.89
C THR A 251 8.41 -16.89 3.67
N LYS A 252 9.62 -16.61 3.19
CA LYS A 252 10.69 -17.62 2.99
C LYS A 252 10.98 -18.43 4.24
N ASN A 253 10.84 -17.83 5.40
CA ASN A 253 11.20 -18.38 6.69
C ASN A 253 10.00 -18.91 7.49
N ASN A 254 8.77 -18.72 6.99
CA ASN A 254 7.55 -19.09 7.70
C ASN A 254 6.50 -19.70 6.77
N SER A 255 6.43 -21.05 6.77
CA SER A 255 5.50 -21.78 5.91
C SER A 255 4.02 -21.48 6.17
N MET A 256 3.66 -20.95 7.36
CA MET A 256 2.28 -20.53 7.68
C MET A 256 1.86 -19.26 6.95
N LEU A 257 2.82 -18.43 6.53
CA LEU A 257 2.55 -17.18 5.80
C LEU A 257 2.66 -17.39 4.28
N ASN A 258 2.99 -18.59 3.84
CA ASN A 258 3.09 -18.90 2.41
C ASN A 258 1.70 -18.84 1.79
N GLY A 259 1.50 -17.95 0.79
CA GLY A 259 0.22 -17.73 0.14
C GLY A 259 -0.67 -16.70 0.85
N ALA A 260 -0.10 -15.82 1.68
CA ALA A 260 -0.83 -14.63 2.17
C ALA A 260 -1.39 -13.84 0.99
N VAL A 261 -2.66 -13.51 1.05
CA VAL A 261 -3.37 -12.90 -0.09
C VAL A 261 -3.79 -11.45 0.16
N ARG A 262 -3.70 -10.96 1.38
CA ARG A 262 -4.08 -9.60 1.74
C ARG A 262 -3.51 -9.16 3.08
N ILE A 263 -3.06 -7.91 3.15
CA ILE A 263 -2.77 -7.20 4.39
C ILE A 263 -3.99 -6.33 4.73
N ASN A 264 -4.54 -6.49 5.93
CA ASN A 264 -5.58 -5.60 6.41
C ASN A 264 -4.95 -4.56 7.35
N SER A 265 -4.83 -3.33 6.86
CA SER A 265 -4.32 -2.19 7.64
C SER A 265 -5.41 -1.50 8.48
N ASP A 266 -6.66 -1.95 8.37
CA ASP A 266 -7.80 -1.30 9.03
C ASP A 266 -8.04 -1.80 10.46
N ALA A 267 -7.14 -2.65 10.98
CA ALA A 267 -7.23 -3.18 12.33
C ALA A 267 -6.32 -2.37 13.28
N ILE A 268 -6.84 -1.27 13.80
CA ILE A 268 -6.39 -0.63 15.03
C ILE A 268 -7.58 -0.51 15.97
#